data_7a4f3984265b4d293e23101a0908f5dd
#
_entry.id   7a4f3984265b4d293e23101a0908f5dd
#
_cell.length_a   1.000
_cell.length_b   1.000
_cell.length_c   1.000
_cell.angle_alpha   90.00
_cell.angle_beta   90.00
_cell.angle_gamma   90.00
#
_symmetry.space_group_name_H-M   'P 1'
#
loop_
_entity.id
_entity.type
_entity.pdbx_description
1 polymer ?
#
loop_
_entity_poly.entity_id
_entity_poly.type
_entity_poly.pdbx_seq_one_letter_code
_entity_poly.pdbx_strand_id
1 'polypeptide(L)'
;MCSDFLDKVYKDEYKDPKDLYREWADTYDNELAQNEYITPIRTAKALATFASNRSTPILDFGCGTGLSAEALISCGFSSIDGIDISSEMVEIARGKSIYRNLECFNPDKGIPVKQNEYSIITAIGVISVGAAPITIFDQVFDLLPQNGLFAFSFNEHSLMVPEYSLKVEQTVKEKKAEQLFCELGPHILKRDLKSMVYVIKKL
;
A
#
# COMPACT_ATOMS: atom_id res chain seq x y z
N MET A 1 -19.13 23.76 -5.37
CA MET A 1 -17.97 23.22 -4.65
C MET A 1 -17.89 21.75 -5.02
N CYS A 2 -16.88 21.36 -5.78
CA CYS A 2 -16.67 19.94 -6.08
C CYS A 2 -16.36 19.24 -4.76
N SER A 3 -17.09 18.20 -4.39
CA SER A 3 -16.77 17.43 -3.19
C SER A 3 -15.41 16.79 -3.41
N ASP A 4 -14.48 17.06 -2.53
CA ASP A 4 -13.15 16.46 -2.46
C ASP A 4 -13.32 14.94 -2.33
N PHE A 5 -12.71 14.14 -3.20
CA PHE A 5 -12.83 12.68 -3.15
C PHE A 5 -12.27 12.10 -1.86
N LEU A 6 -11.25 12.74 -1.26
CA LEU A 6 -10.77 12.40 0.07
C LEU A 6 -11.89 12.45 1.12
N ASP A 7 -12.78 13.44 1.06
CA ASP A 7 -13.94 13.53 1.95
C ASP A 7 -14.88 12.35 1.78
N LYS A 8 -15.09 11.87 0.55
CA LYS A 8 -15.94 10.70 0.29
C LYS A 8 -15.37 9.44 0.90
N VAL A 9 -14.03 9.24 0.80
CA VAL A 9 -13.34 8.09 1.40
C VAL A 9 -13.53 8.06 2.92
N TYR A 10 -13.32 9.19 3.59
CA TYR A 10 -13.39 9.26 5.06
C TYR A 10 -14.82 9.35 5.62
N LYS A 11 -15.82 9.60 4.78
CA LYS A 11 -17.23 9.63 5.18
C LYS A 11 -18.02 8.40 4.71
N ASP A 12 -17.35 7.42 4.09
CA ASP A 12 -17.98 6.23 3.48
C ASP A 12 -19.13 6.58 2.50
N GLU A 13 -19.00 7.70 1.76
CA GLU A 13 -20.01 8.21 0.83
C GLU A 13 -19.88 7.58 -0.57
N TYR A 14 -19.62 6.29 -0.66
CA TYR A 14 -19.51 5.53 -1.92
C TYR A 14 -20.05 4.10 -1.74
N LYS A 15 -20.48 3.50 -2.85
CA LYS A 15 -21.07 2.15 -2.84
C LYS A 15 -20.04 1.04 -3.08
N ASP A 16 -19.05 1.33 -3.92
CA ASP A 16 -17.99 0.39 -4.32
C ASP A 16 -16.66 1.14 -4.38
N PRO A 17 -15.62 0.69 -3.65
CA PRO A 17 -14.28 1.28 -3.73
C PRO A 17 -13.74 1.37 -5.17
N LYS A 18 -13.99 0.37 -6.01
CA LYS A 18 -13.52 0.35 -7.39
C LYS A 18 -14.10 1.49 -8.22
N ASP A 19 -15.40 1.77 -8.06
CA ASP A 19 -16.06 2.88 -8.75
C ASP A 19 -15.53 4.23 -8.26
N LEU A 20 -15.30 4.37 -6.96
CA LEU A 20 -14.71 5.58 -6.37
C LEU A 20 -13.33 5.86 -6.95
N TYR A 21 -12.42 4.88 -6.95
CA TYR A 21 -11.05 5.05 -7.44
C TYR A 21 -11.01 5.27 -8.96
N ARG A 22 -11.94 4.70 -9.72
CA ARG A 22 -12.10 4.99 -11.15
C ARG A 22 -12.44 6.46 -11.41
N GLU A 23 -13.43 7.00 -10.68
CA GLU A 23 -13.84 8.40 -10.83
C GLU A 23 -12.78 9.39 -10.32
N TRP A 24 -12.00 8.97 -9.34
CA TRP A 24 -10.97 9.80 -8.71
C TRP A 24 -9.65 9.84 -9.47
N ALA A 25 -9.39 8.87 -10.34
CA ALA A 25 -8.10 8.64 -10.96
C ALA A 25 -7.47 9.92 -11.56
N ASP A 26 -8.24 10.70 -12.32
CA ASP A 26 -7.73 11.90 -13.02
C ASP A 26 -7.25 13.02 -12.08
N THR A 27 -7.78 13.11 -10.86
CA THR A 27 -7.46 14.16 -9.90
C THR A 27 -6.70 13.64 -8.68
N TYR A 28 -6.54 12.33 -8.55
CA TYR A 28 -5.98 11.63 -7.38
C TYR A 28 -4.63 12.20 -6.93
N ASP A 29 -3.66 12.22 -7.82
CA ASP A 29 -2.30 12.68 -7.50
C ASP A 29 -2.28 14.15 -7.08
N ASN A 30 -3.02 15.01 -7.79
CA ASN A 30 -3.11 16.43 -7.48
C ASN A 30 -3.78 16.68 -6.12
N GLU A 31 -4.85 15.96 -5.84
CA GLU A 31 -5.58 16.10 -4.58
C GLU A 31 -4.73 15.62 -3.40
N LEU A 32 -4.04 14.49 -3.52
CA LEU A 32 -3.13 13.98 -2.51
C LEU A 32 -1.90 14.86 -2.32
N ALA A 33 -1.33 15.41 -3.40
CA ALA A 33 -0.22 16.37 -3.32
C ALA A 33 -0.64 17.66 -2.62
N GLN A 34 -1.82 18.21 -2.96
CA GLN A 34 -2.36 19.41 -2.32
C GLN A 34 -2.62 19.21 -0.82
N ASN A 35 -2.98 18.00 -0.40
CA ASN A 35 -3.22 17.63 0.99
C ASN A 35 -1.97 17.13 1.73
N GLU A 36 -0.81 17.10 1.04
CA GLU A 36 0.47 16.66 1.60
C GLU A 36 0.43 15.21 2.13
N TYR A 37 0.09 14.28 1.24
CA TYR A 37 0.09 12.83 1.53
C TYR A 37 1.51 12.30 1.63
N ILE A 38 1.95 11.91 2.84
CA ILE A 38 3.34 11.55 3.11
C ILE A 38 3.57 10.10 3.55
N THR A 39 2.52 9.29 3.68
CA THR A 39 2.67 7.89 4.06
C THR A 39 3.56 7.08 3.11
N PRO A 40 3.50 7.25 1.77
CA PRO A 40 4.39 6.52 0.88
C PRO A 40 5.87 6.74 1.19
N ILE A 41 6.29 7.99 1.38
CA ILE A 41 7.69 8.29 1.67
C ILE A 41 8.12 7.79 3.06
N ARG A 42 7.23 7.81 4.06
CA ARG A 42 7.50 7.24 5.38
C ARG A 42 7.70 5.72 5.29
N THR A 43 6.83 5.03 4.55
CA THR A 43 6.92 3.58 4.37
C THR A 43 8.17 3.18 3.58
N ALA A 44 8.47 3.91 2.50
CA ALA A 44 9.67 3.67 1.70
C ALA A 44 10.96 3.87 2.50
N LYS A 45 11.04 4.92 3.35
CA LYS A 45 12.17 5.15 4.26
C LYS A 45 12.31 4.05 5.31
N ALA A 46 11.21 3.60 5.91
CA ALA A 46 11.22 2.50 6.86
C ALA A 46 11.72 1.21 6.21
N LEU A 47 11.17 0.83 5.05
CA LEU A 47 11.62 -0.34 4.30
C LEU A 47 13.10 -0.25 3.94
N ALA A 48 13.55 0.92 3.53
CA ALA A 48 14.94 1.18 3.15
C ALA A 48 15.95 0.91 4.29
N THR A 49 15.52 0.94 5.54
CA THR A 49 16.38 0.63 6.69
C THR A 49 16.70 -0.87 6.78
N PHE A 50 15.79 -1.73 6.31
CA PHE A 50 15.89 -3.18 6.48
C PHE A 50 16.19 -3.93 5.17
N ALA A 51 15.95 -3.33 4.02
CA ALA A 51 16.27 -3.91 2.73
C ALA A 51 17.77 -3.82 2.43
N SER A 52 18.46 -4.96 2.42
CA SER A 52 19.91 -5.04 2.20
C SER A 52 20.32 -4.74 0.76
N ASN A 53 19.44 -5.00 -0.20
CA ASN A 53 19.67 -4.75 -1.63
C ASN A 53 18.48 -3.99 -2.24
N ARG A 54 18.74 -2.76 -2.69
CA ARG A 54 17.75 -1.87 -3.31
C ARG A 54 17.39 -2.21 -4.76
N SER A 55 18.12 -3.11 -5.38
CA SER A 55 17.83 -3.64 -6.72
C SER A 55 16.98 -4.91 -6.69
N THR A 56 16.69 -5.44 -5.50
CA THR A 56 15.76 -6.59 -5.36
C THR A 56 14.39 -6.19 -5.87
N PRO A 57 13.76 -7.02 -6.72
CA PRO A 57 12.41 -6.75 -7.20
C PRO A 57 11.40 -6.62 -6.05
N ILE A 58 10.62 -5.56 -6.09
CA ILE A 58 9.53 -5.27 -5.15
C ILE A 58 8.21 -5.47 -5.88
N LEU A 59 7.26 -6.14 -5.25
CA LEU A 59 5.86 -6.08 -5.64
C LEU A 59 5.19 -4.92 -4.89
N ASP A 60 4.69 -3.94 -5.62
CA ASP A 60 3.83 -2.88 -5.11
C ASP A 60 2.37 -3.29 -5.29
N PHE A 61 1.79 -3.87 -4.24
CA PHE A 61 0.42 -4.37 -4.23
C PHE A 61 -0.55 -3.22 -4.00
N GLY A 62 -1.52 -3.05 -4.90
CA GLY A 62 -2.40 -1.90 -4.92
C GLY A 62 -1.66 -0.62 -5.28
N CYS A 63 -0.89 -0.67 -6.38
CA CYS A 63 0.04 0.38 -6.79
C CYS A 63 -0.65 1.71 -7.15
N GLY A 64 -1.96 1.70 -7.41
CA GLY A 64 -2.73 2.88 -7.78
C GLY A 64 -2.10 3.63 -8.95
N THR A 65 -1.97 4.93 -8.80
CA THR A 65 -1.31 5.82 -9.77
C THR A 65 0.22 5.80 -9.70
N GLY A 66 0.82 5.08 -8.74
CA GLY A 66 2.26 4.93 -8.60
C GLY A 66 2.95 5.84 -7.58
N LEU A 67 2.23 6.52 -6.70
CA LEU A 67 2.83 7.37 -5.64
C LEU A 67 3.75 6.58 -4.70
N SER A 68 3.43 5.32 -4.44
CA SER A 68 4.27 4.38 -3.68
C SER A 68 5.60 4.10 -4.38
N ALA A 69 5.57 3.83 -5.69
CA ALA A 69 6.79 3.59 -6.47
C ALA A 69 7.67 4.83 -6.57
N GLU A 70 7.09 6.03 -6.75
CA GLU A 70 7.84 7.29 -6.71
C GLU A 70 8.61 7.44 -5.39
N ALA A 71 7.94 7.14 -4.27
CA ALA A 71 8.55 7.17 -2.95
C ALA A 71 9.66 6.11 -2.79
N LEU A 72 9.43 4.89 -3.27
CA LEU A 72 10.42 3.81 -3.26
C LEU A 72 11.66 4.19 -4.08
N ILE A 73 11.49 4.73 -5.29
CA ILE A 73 12.58 5.21 -6.14
C ILE A 73 13.37 6.32 -5.45
N SER A 74 12.70 7.28 -4.82
CA SER A 74 13.38 8.36 -4.07
C SER A 74 14.24 7.83 -2.91
N CYS A 75 13.92 6.63 -2.40
CA CYS A 75 14.71 5.92 -1.39
C CYS A 75 15.76 4.96 -1.99
N GLY A 76 15.96 4.99 -3.32
CA GLY A 76 17.00 4.24 -4.03
C GLY A 76 16.60 2.85 -4.50
N PHE A 77 15.34 2.44 -4.39
CA PHE A 77 14.87 1.20 -4.99
C PHE A 77 14.74 1.36 -6.51
N SER A 78 15.13 0.35 -7.28
CA SER A 78 15.27 0.45 -8.74
C SER A 78 14.51 -0.60 -9.54
N SER A 79 13.85 -1.56 -8.88
CA SER A 79 13.17 -2.66 -9.55
C SER A 79 11.80 -2.85 -8.90
N ILE A 80 10.76 -2.30 -9.50
CA ILE A 80 9.41 -2.30 -8.93
C ILE A 80 8.43 -2.81 -9.99
N ASP A 81 7.61 -3.79 -9.61
CA ASP A 81 6.45 -4.25 -10.36
C ASP A 81 5.20 -3.84 -9.61
N GLY A 82 4.17 -3.44 -10.30
CA GLY A 82 2.92 -2.97 -9.69
C GLY A 82 1.72 -3.79 -10.13
N ILE A 83 0.79 -4.04 -9.20
CA ILE A 83 -0.52 -4.60 -9.51
C ILE A 83 -1.62 -3.80 -8.84
N ASP A 84 -2.72 -3.60 -9.54
CA ASP A 84 -3.91 -2.92 -9.02
C ASP A 84 -5.19 -3.50 -9.64
N ILE A 85 -6.34 -3.27 -9.00
CA ILE A 85 -7.66 -3.69 -9.50
C ILE A 85 -8.32 -2.64 -10.41
N SER A 86 -7.83 -1.40 -10.40
CA SER A 86 -8.33 -0.29 -11.22
C SER A 86 -7.48 -0.12 -12.47
N SER A 87 -8.08 -0.35 -13.63
CA SER A 87 -7.41 -0.13 -14.92
C SER A 87 -7.05 1.33 -15.14
N GLU A 88 -7.87 2.26 -14.67
CA GLU A 88 -7.67 3.70 -14.81
C GLU A 88 -6.44 4.15 -14.01
N MET A 89 -6.30 3.67 -12.77
CA MET A 89 -5.13 3.93 -11.94
C MET A 89 -3.85 3.36 -12.57
N VAL A 90 -3.91 2.11 -13.07
CA VAL A 90 -2.77 1.45 -13.74
C VAL A 90 -2.33 2.21 -14.99
N GLU A 91 -3.25 2.77 -15.78
CA GLU A 91 -2.89 3.57 -16.96
C GLU A 91 -2.16 4.88 -16.59
N ILE A 92 -2.57 5.54 -15.50
CA ILE A 92 -1.84 6.71 -14.97
C ILE A 92 -0.43 6.29 -14.52
N ALA A 93 -0.32 5.20 -13.75
CA ALA A 93 0.96 4.66 -13.32
C ALA A 93 1.86 4.29 -14.51
N ARG A 94 1.29 3.74 -15.58
CA ARG A 94 2.01 3.41 -16.83
C ARG A 94 2.59 4.64 -17.50
N GLY A 95 1.83 5.75 -17.50
CA GLY A 95 2.30 7.04 -18.01
C GLY A 95 3.54 7.58 -17.31
N LYS A 96 3.75 7.22 -16.04
CA LYS A 96 4.94 7.63 -15.27
C LYS A 96 6.22 6.89 -15.65
N SER A 97 6.12 5.72 -16.30
CA SER A 97 7.26 4.92 -16.76
C SER A 97 8.27 4.53 -15.65
N ILE A 98 7.77 4.31 -14.43
CA ILE A 98 8.58 4.01 -13.23
C ILE A 98 8.53 2.55 -12.79
N TYR A 99 7.57 1.78 -13.30
CA TYR A 99 7.46 0.35 -13.05
C TYR A 99 8.13 -0.47 -14.15
N ARG A 100 8.71 -1.59 -13.76
CA ARG A 100 9.24 -2.61 -14.66
C ARG A 100 8.11 -3.36 -15.36
N ASN A 101 7.10 -3.78 -14.58
CA ASN A 101 5.87 -4.39 -15.05
C ASN A 101 4.68 -3.79 -14.31
N LEU A 102 3.54 -3.66 -15.01
CA LEU A 102 2.27 -3.22 -14.44
C LEU A 102 1.15 -4.11 -14.93
N GLU A 103 0.35 -4.59 -14.00
CA GLU A 103 -0.80 -5.45 -14.31
C GLU A 103 -2.05 -4.98 -13.59
N CYS A 104 -3.16 -4.88 -14.33
CA CYS A 104 -4.49 -4.73 -13.76
C CYS A 104 -5.09 -6.13 -13.58
N PHE A 105 -5.51 -6.49 -12.37
CA PHE A 105 -6.02 -7.83 -12.09
C PHE A 105 -7.46 -7.84 -11.57
N ASN A 106 -8.15 -8.97 -11.76
CA ASN A 106 -9.47 -9.20 -11.19
C ASN A 106 -9.33 -9.95 -9.86
N PRO A 107 -9.74 -9.36 -8.71
CA PRO A 107 -9.62 -9.99 -7.40
C PRO A 107 -10.38 -11.32 -7.29
N ASP A 108 -11.47 -11.51 -8.06
CA ASP A 108 -12.23 -12.76 -8.07
C ASP A 108 -11.43 -13.95 -8.64
N LYS A 109 -10.36 -13.67 -9.39
CA LYS A 109 -9.45 -14.69 -9.94
C LYS A 109 -8.21 -14.91 -9.08
N GLY A 110 -8.12 -14.21 -7.94
CA GLY A 110 -6.98 -14.22 -7.04
C GLY A 110 -5.85 -13.26 -7.49
N ILE A 111 -4.81 -13.19 -6.67
CA ILE A 111 -3.63 -12.34 -6.91
C ILE A 111 -2.77 -13.02 -7.98
N PRO A 112 -2.42 -12.35 -9.11
CA PRO A 112 -1.68 -12.96 -10.22
C PRO A 112 -0.17 -13.05 -9.96
N VAL A 113 0.22 -13.47 -8.76
CA VAL A 113 1.61 -13.56 -8.31
C VAL A 113 1.85 -14.93 -7.69
N LYS A 114 2.96 -15.56 -8.03
CA LYS A 114 3.33 -16.85 -7.46
C LYS A 114 3.92 -16.70 -6.07
N GLN A 115 3.74 -17.73 -5.25
CA GLN A 115 4.43 -17.79 -3.96
C GLN A 115 5.96 -17.69 -4.15
N ASN A 116 6.61 -16.94 -3.26
CA ASN A 116 8.05 -16.73 -3.23
C ASN A 116 8.63 -16.01 -4.47
N GLU A 117 7.81 -15.40 -5.30
CA GLU A 117 8.26 -14.66 -6.48
C GLU A 117 8.96 -13.35 -6.09
N TYR A 118 8.45 -12.68 -5.05
CA TYR A 118 9.02 -11.43 -4.52
C TYR A 118 9.43 -11.61 -3.07
N SER A 119 10.66 -11.23 -2.74
CA SER A 119 11.14 -11.19 -1.35
C SER A 119 10.82 -9.88 -0.63
N ILE A 120 10.29 -8.90 -1.34
CA ILE A 120 9.81 -7.63 -0.79
C ILE A 120 8.45 -7.33 -1.41
N ILE A 121 7.45 -7.08 -0.56
CA ILE A 121 6.12 -6.65 -0.99
C ILE A 121 5.77 -5.37 -0.23
N THR A 122 5.16 -4.41 -0.92
CA THR A 122 4.58 -3.20 -0.32
C THR A 122 3.07 -3.18 -0.52
N ALA A 123 2.32 -2.65 0.47
CA ALA A 123 0.89 -2.36 0.37
C ALA A 123 0.60 -1.04 1.10
N ILE A 124 0.84 0.07 0.41
CA ILE A 124 0.85 1.41 1.00
C ILE A 124 -0.48 2.11 0.74
N GLY A 125 -1.30 2.31 1.79
CA GLY A 125 -2.63 2.92 1.65
C GLY A 125 -3.66 2.01 1.00
N VAL A 126 -3.44 0.70 0.98
CA VAL A 126 -4.28 -0.29 0.28
C VAL A 126 -5.16 -1.06 1.23
N ILE A 127 -4.56 -1.67 2.27
CA ILE A 127 -5.31 -2.47 3.24
C ILE A 127 -5.93 -1.51 4.26
N SER A 128 -7.19 -1.15 4.05
CA SER A 128 -7.88 -0.17 4.88
C SER A 128 -9.38 -0.31 4.79
N VAL A 129 -10.07 0.21 5.81
CA VAL A 129 -11.52 0.41 5.75
C VAL A 129 -11.83 1.26 4.51
N GLY A 130 -12.76 0.80 3.69
CA GLY A 130 -13.12 1.49 2.45
C GLY A 130 -12.25 1.21 1.24
N ALA A 131 -11.22 0.34 1.37
CA ALA A 131 -10.44 -0.16 0.25
C ALA A 131 -10.32 -1.70 0.33
N ALA A 132 -9.12 -2.27 0.34
CA ALA A 132 -8.97 -3.71 0.50
C ALA A 132 -9.19 -4.16 1.96
N PRO A 133 -10.00 -5.20 2.22
CA PRO A 133 -10.29 -5.67 3.57
C PRO A 133 -9.05 -6.29 4.22
N ILE A 134 -9.07 -6.40 5.56
CA ILE A 134 -7.94 -6.95 6.34
C ILE A 134 -7.57 -8.40 5.95
N THR A 135 -8.50 -9.16 5.37
CA THR A 135 -8.23 -10.52 4.87
C THR A 135 -7.19 -10.57 3.75
N ILE A 136 -7.00 -9.46 3.04
CA ILE A 136 -5.96 -9.33 2.01
C ILE A 136 -4.56 -9.38 2.63
N PHE A 137 -4.41 -8.97 3.90
CA PHE A 137 -3.14 -9.08 4.62
C PHE A 137 -2.56 -10.49 4.57
N ASP A 138 -3.37 -11.50 4.89
CA ASP A 138 -2.92 -12.90 4.88
C ASP A 138 -2.54 -13.35 3.47
N GLN A 139 -3.36 -13.02 2.47
CA GLN A 139 -3.11 -13.40 1.08
C GLN A 139 -1.77 -12.83 0.56
N VAL A 140 -1.51 -11.55 0.85
CA VAL A 140 -0.27 -10.89 0.44
C VAL A 140 0.93 -11.40 1.25
N PHE A 141 0.76 -11.59 2.56
CA PHE A 141 1.81 -12.10 3.44
C PHE A 141 2.23 -13.53 3.06
N ASP A 142 1.27 -14.37 2.65
CA ASP A 142 1.55 -15.75 2.24
C ASP A 142 2.37 -15.83 0.95
N LEU A 143 2.32 -14.83 0.07
CA LEU A 143 3.14 -14.75 -1.13
C LEU A 143 4.64 -14.64 -0.84
N LEU A 144 5.02 -14.08 0.31
CA LEU A 144 6.43 -13.87 0.67
C LEU A 144 7.14 -15.19 0.96
N PRO A 145 8.43 -15.32 0.57
CA PRO A 145 9.31 -16.37 1.07
C PRO A 145 9.67 -16.14 2.55
N GLN A 146 10.25 -17.16 3.17
CA GLN A 146 10.92 -17.00 4.46
C GLN A 146 11.98 -15.90 4.38
N ASN A 147 12.06 -15.05 5.41
CA ASN A 147 12.86 -13.83 5.49
C ASN A 147 12.43 -12.70 4.52
N GLY A 148 11.32 -12.85 3.81
CA GLY A 148 10.76 -11.78 2.98
C GLY A 148 10.23 -10.62 3.83
N LEU A 149 10.25 -9.41 3.26
CA LEU A 149 9.82 -8.18 3.91
C LEU A 149 8.44 -7.75 3.40
N PHE A 150 7.56 -7.41 4.32
CA PHE A 150 6.29 -6.78 4.04
C PHE A 150 6.24 -5.38 4.65
N ALA A 151 6.17 -4.34 3.81
CA ALA A 151 6.01 -2.96 4.25
C ALA A 151 4.63 -2.43 3.87
N PHE A 152 3.86 -1.99 4.85
CA PHE A 152 2.48 -1.57 4.66
C PHE A 152 2.07 -0.47 5.64
N SER A 153 0.88 0.09 5.43
CA SER A 153 0.33 1.11 6.31
C SER A 153 -1.15 0.91 6.57
N PHE A 154 -1.57 1.28 7.78
CA PHE A 154 -2.97 1.45 8.14
C PHE A 154 -3.23 2.92 8.44
N ASN A 155 -4.25 3.51 7.81
CA ASN A 155 -4.70 4.86 8.12
C ASN A 155 -5.45 4.90 9.46
N GLU A 156 -5.65 6.10 9.99
CA GLU A 156 -6.30 6.31 11.30
C GLU A 156 -7.69 5.66 11.37
N HIS A 157 -8.47 5.71 10.29
CA HIS A 157 -9.79 5.09 10.21
C HIS A 157 -9.71 3.57 10.41
N SER A 158 -8.75 2.91 9.78
CA SER A 158 -8.52 1.48 9.97
C SER A 158 -8.01 1.15 11.37
N LEU A 159 -7.21 2.04 11.99
CA LEU A 159 -6.71 1.84 13.35
C LEU A 159 -7.82 1.92 14.42
N MET A 160 -8.95 2.57 14.13
CA MET A 160 -10.12 2.55 15.00
C MET A 160 -10.86 1.20 14.98
N VAL A 161 -10.60 0.34 14.01
CA VAL A 161 -11.15 -1.01 13.89
C VAL A 161 -10.14 -2.01 14.44
N PRO A 162 -10.38 -2.64 15.60
CA PRO A 162 -9.39 -3.48 16.30
C PRO A 162 -8.81 -4.62 15.45
N GLU A 163 -9.57 -5.13 14.49
CA GLU A 163 -9.15 -6.24 13.62
C GLU A 163 -7.85 -5.97 12.87
N TYR A 164 -7.58 -4.71 12.47
CA TYR A 164 -6.36 -4.35 11.74
C TYR A 164 -5.12 -4.48 12.63
N SER A 165 -5.10 -3.86 13.79
CA SER A 165 -3.97 -3.96 14.72
C SER A 165 -3.80 -5.37 15.26
N LEU A 166 -4.89 -6.03 15.64
CA LEU A 166 -4.89 -7.40 16.16
C LEU A 166 -4.33 -8.40 15.14
N LYS A 167 -4.57 -8.20 13.83
CA LYS A 167 -4.01 -9.06 12.78
C LYS A 167 -2.48 -9.07 12.84
N VAL A 168 -1.84 -7.92 12.92
CA VAL A 168 -0.39 -7.78 12.98
C VAL A 168 0.14 -8.38 14.30
N GLU A 169 -0.47 -8.01 15.43
CA GLU A 169 -0.10 -8.52 16.75
C GLU A 169 -0.16 -10.04 16.82
N GLN A 170 -1.23 -10.65 16.31
CA GLN A 170 -1.39 -12.11 16.27
C GLN A 170 -0.32 -12.77 15.39
N THR A 171 -0.05 -12.20 14.20
CA THR A 171 0.97 -12.71 13.28
C THR A 171 2.35 -12.75 13.93
N VAL A 172 2.69 -11.71 14.70
CA VAL A 172 3.94 -11.62 15.44
C VAL A 172 3.93 -12.57 16.66
N LYS A 173 2.84 -12.61 17.43
CA LYS A 173 2.69 -13.50 18.61
C LYS A 173 2.77 -14.97 18.24
N GLU A 174 2.22 -15.36 17.09
CA GLU A 174 2.29 -16.71 16.54
C GLU A 174 3.65 -17.05 15.93
N LYS A 175 4.62 -16.14 16.00
CA LYS A 175 5.97 -16.31 15.43
C LYS A 175 5.96 -16.59 13.92
N LYS A 176 4.96 -16.07 13.20
CA LYS A 176 4.93 -16.08 11.74
C LYS A 176 5.73 -14.93 11.14
N ALA A 177 5.83 -13.83 11.89
CA ALA A 177 6.62 -12.67 11.51
C ALA A 177 7.39 -12.08 12.68
N GLU A 178 8.50 -11.40 12.35
CA GLU A 178 9.22 -10.47 13.21
C GLU A 178 8.84 -9.05 12.85
N GLN A 179 8.38 -8.25 13.81
CA GLN A 179 8.12 -6.83 13.61
C GLN A 179 9.44 -6.05 13.67
N LEU A 180 9.88 -5.53 12.51
CA LEU A 180 11.11 -4.75 12.39
C LEU A 180 10.86 -3.26 12.62
N PHE A 181 9.68 -2.76 12.23
CA PHE A 181 9.28 -1.36 12.35
C PHE A 181 7.79 -1.23 12.59
N CYS A 182 7.41 -0.30 13.47
CA CYS A 182 6.03 0.09 13.72
C CYS A 182 6.04 1.52 14.25
N GLU A 183 5.48 2.48 13.49
CA GLU A 183 5.47 3.88 13.88
C GLU A 183 4.18 4.58 13.45
N LEU A 184 3.49 5.17 14.44
CA LEU A 184 2.40 6.10 14.19
C LEU A 184 2.98 7.48 13.83
N GLY A 185 2.54 8.04 12.73
CA GLY A 185 3.00 9.36 12.31
C GLY A 185 2.05 9.99 11.29
N PRO A 186 2.42 11.13 10.72
CA PRO A 186 1.54 11.87 9.82
C PRO A 186 1.21 11.05 8.56
N HIS A 187 -0.02 11.21 8.09
CA HIS A 187 -0.60 10.59 6.90
C HIS A 187 -0.88 11.62 5.82
N ILE A 188 -1.82 12.51 6.11
CA ILE A 188 -2.23 13.65 5.28
C ILE A 188 -2.08 14.90 6.13
N LEU A 189 -1.01 15.67 5.91
CA LEU A 189 -0.59 16.74 6.81
C LEU A 189 -1.65 17.84 6.95
N LYS A 190 -2.25 18.29 5.85
CA LYS A 190 -3.25 19.37 5.88
C LYS A 190 -4.57 18.98 6.51
N ARG A 191 -4.77 17.70 6.78
CA ARG A 191 -5.97 17.19 7.46
C ARG A 191 -5.69 16.66 8.86
N ASP A 192 -4.44 16.79 9.35
CA ASP A 192 -3.96 16.25 10.64
C ASP A 192 -4.27 14.76 10.82
N LEU A 193 -4.34 14.01 9.72
CA LEU A 193 -4.59 12.57 9.75
C LEU A 193 -3.28 11.81 9.95
N LYS A 194 -3.38 10.67 10.63
CA LYS A 194 -2.24 9.80 10.95
C LYS A 194 -2.34 8.44 10.28
N SER A 195 -1.20 7.78 10.14
CA SER A 195 -1.12 6.39 9.73
C SER A 195 -0.06 5.66 10.53
N MET A 196 -0.31 4.38 10.80
CA MET A 196 0.70 3.46 11.29
C MET A 196 1.43 2.84 10.11
N VAL A 197 2.74 2.94 10.11
CA VAL A 197 3.62 2.29 9.13
C VAL A 197 4.26 1.08 9.78
N TYR A 198 4.24 -0.04 9.08
CA TYR A 198 4.86 -1.30 9.52
C TYR A 198 5.88 -1.79 8.51
N VAL A 199 6.95 -2.43 9.03
CA VAL A 199 7.79 -3.37 8.27
C VAL A 199 7.88 -4.63 9.10
N ILE A 200 7.46 -5.76 8.52
CA ILE A 200 7.57 -7.07 9.16
C ILE A 200 8.36 -8.02 8.26
N LYS A 201 9.05 -8.96 8.88
CA LYS A 201 9.81 -10.01 8.19
C LYS A 201 9.14 -11.35 8.45
N LYS A 202 8.85 -12.11 7.39
CA LYS A 202 8.31 -13.49 7.50
C LYS A 202 9.34 -14.43 8.10
N LEU A 203 8.94 -15.23 9.11
CA LEU A 203 9.79 -16.20 9.81
C LEU A 203 9.61 -17.60 9.25
#